data_e3e901e31860e990f9655a6947140288
#
_entry.id   e3e901e31860e990f9655a6947140288
#
_cell.length_a   1.000
_cell.length_b   1.000
_cell.length_c   1.000
_cell.angle_alpha   90.00
_cell.angle_beta   90.00
_cell.angle_gamma   90.00
#
_symmetry.space_group_name_H-M   'P 1'
#
loop_
_entity.id
_entity.type
_entity.pdbx_description
1 polymer ?
#
loop_
_entity_poly.entity_id
_entity_poly.type
_entity_poly.pdbx_seq_one_letter_code
_entity_poly.pdbx_strand_id
1 'polypeptide(L)'
;QICSWVIRCPATDADAIALLRELGFQPLRPYQCWCPPGAGVDPNGTDQLPGGLRWAALNRRTAQLLWPIEQGGSHSHLRQITDRHWLDLLDRNGPGCGVLMAGDAVLAGCIRLPDAGEAGLLELMRDVAWDPRLDQALPQVLNGILQRGRPRGLLTAFDDAPLSRILEAEGWTRGDEQLLLGRSMWRRQSPQRNLQLTRSLDQVLGRLRPQGTPLPTPSLGDRH
;
A
#
# COMPACT_ATOMS: atom_id res chain seq x y z
N GLN A 1 6.89 -6.66 18.68
CA GLN A 1 7.06 -7.92 17.93
C GLN A 1 7.09 -7.59 16.46
N ILE A 2 8.15 -7.99 15.74
CA ILE A 2 8.26 -7.76 14.27
C ILE A 2 7.33 -8.77 13.59
N CYS A 3 6.36 -8.29 12.82
CA CYS A 3 5.35 -9.12 12.16
C CYS A 3 5.65 -9.37 10.69
N SER A 4 6.42 -8.49 10.04
CA SER A 4 6.78 -8.58 8.63
C SER A 4 8.12 -7.92 8.32
N TRP A 5 8.71 -8.30 7.21
CA TRP A 5 9.89 -7.69 6.63
C TRP A 5 9.54 -7.17 5.26
N VAL A 6 9.97 -5.97 4.96
CA VAL A 6 9.76 -5.32 3.66
C VAL A 6 11.09 -4.77 3.17
N ILE A 7 11.41 -5.04 1.91
CA ILE A 7 12.64 -4.59 1.26
C ILE A 7 12.34 -4.04 -0.12
N ARG A 8 13.08 -3.04 -0.56
CA ARG A 8 13.07 -2.55 -1.94
C ARG A 8 14.37 -2.91 -2.63
N CYS A 9 14.29 -3.31 -3.87
CA CYS A 9 15.44 -3.52 -4.73
C CYS A 9 15.14 -3.00 -6.15
N PRO A 10 16.16 -2.69 -6.94
CA PRO A 10 15.98 -2.39 -8.36
C PRO A 10 15.27 -3.55 -9.06
N ALA A 11 14.28 -3.24 -9.91
CA ALA A 11 13.54 -4.28 -10.65
C ALA A 11 14.42 -5.01 -11.66
N THR A 12 15.56 -4.41 -12.02
CA THR A 12 16.57 -4.99 -12.94
C THR A 12 17.55 -5.94 -12.25
N ASP A 13 17.58 -5.96 -10.91
CA ASP A 13 18.48 -6.84 -10.13
C ASP A 13 17.85 -8.23 -9.95
N ALA A 14 17.98 -9.05 -11.02
CA ALA A 14 17.39 -10.39 -11.05
C ALA A 14 17.98 -11.31 -9.97
N ASP A 15 19.26 -11.15 -9.64
CA ASP A 15 19.95 -12.01 -8.67
C ASP A 15 19.46 -11.70 -7.25
N ALA A 16 19.35 -10.42 -6.89
CA ALA A 16 18.78 -10.02 -5.60
C ALA A 16 17.32 -10.46 -5.47
N ILE A 17 16.51 -10.30 -6.53
CA ILE A 17 15.13 -10.73 -6.55
C ILE A 17 15.02 -12.25 -6.38
N ALA A 18 15.86 -13.04 -7.07
CA ALA A 18 15.87 -14.50 -6.96
C ALA A 18 16.21 -14.93 -5.53
N LEU A 19 17.28 -14.37 -4.96
CA LEU A 19 17.68 -14.64 -3.57
C LEU A 19 16.56 -14.30 -2.57
N LEU A 20 15.93 -13.13 -2.73
CA LEU A 20 14.83 -12.73 -1.84
C LEU A 20 13.63 -13.68 -1.95
N ARG A 21 13.32 -14.17 -3.16
CA ARG A 21 12.27 -15.18 -3.36
C ARG A 21 12.60 -16.51 -2.69
N GLU A 22 13.82 -16.97 -2.77
CA GLU A 22 14.29 -18.18 -2.05
C GLU A 22 14.16 -17.99 -0.53
N LEU A 23 14.41 -16.80 -0.03
CA LEU A 23 14.21 -16.44 1.37
C LEU A 23 12.72 -16.28 1.76
N GLY A 24 11.78 -16.48 0.82
CA GLY A 24 10.35 -16.45 1.04
C GLY A 24 9.72 -15.06 0.96
N PHE A 25 10.41 -14.07 0.40
CA PHE A 25 9.82 -12.78 0.08
C PHE A 25 8.93 -12.89 -1.16
N GLN A 26 7.83 -12.16 -1.15
CA GLN A 26 6.89 -12.09 -2.26
C GLN A 26 6.88 -10.67 -2.85
N PRO A 27 6.79 -10.50 -4.17
CA PRO A 27 6.63 -9.20 -4.78
C PRO A 27 5.29 -8.60 -4.36
N LEU A 28 5.32 -7.36 -3.87
CA LEU A 28 4.16 -6.64 -3.39
C LEU A 28 3.68 -5.61 -4.41
N ARG A 29 4.60 -4.72 -4.82
CA ARG A 29 4.26 -3.62 -5.72
C ARG A 29 5.50 -3.10 -6.45
N PRO A 30 5.42 -2.83 -7.75
CA PRO A 30 6.41 -2.06 -8.48
C PRO A 30 6.23 -0.56 -8.24
N TYR A 31 7.35 0.15 -8.21
CA TYR A 31 7.42 1.60 -8.09
C TYR A 31 8.29 2.18 -9.20
N GLN A 32 7.93 3.39 -9.65
CA GLN A 32 8.78 4.22 -10.50
C GLN A 32 9.55 5.21 -9.63
N CYS A 33 10.87 5.21 -9.73
CA CYS A 33 11.70 6.27 -9.18
C CYS A 33 11.74 7.45 -10.14
N TRP A 34 11.71 8.66 -9.60
CA TRP A 34 11.79 9.90 -10.35
C TRP A 34 12.96 10.74 -9.84
N CYS A 35 13.79 11.23 -10.75
CA CYS A 35 14.85 12.15 -10.43
C CYS A 35 14.30 13.59 -10.53
N PRO A 36 14.60 14.45 -9.55
CA PRO A 36 14.12 15.83 -9.56
C PRO A 36 14.72 16.61 -10.72
N PRO A 37 14.02 17.63 -11.24
CA PRO A 37 14.57 18.52 -12.24
C PRO A 37 15.84 19.20 -11.71
N GLY A 38 16.82 19.42 -12.59
CA GLY A 38 18.03 20.19 -12.28
C GLY A 38 17.69 21.61 -11.83
N ALA A 39 18.65 22.32 -11.27
CA ALA A 39 18.50 23.67 -10.72
C ALA A 39 17.76 24.62 -11.68
N GLY A 40 16.52 24.96 -11.36
CA GLY A 40 15.62 25.78 -12.17
C GLY A 40 14.23 25.88 -11.57
N VAL A 41 14.09 25.51 -10.29
CA VAL A 41 12.83 25.65 -9.57
C VAL A 41 12.48 27.14 -9.50
N ASP A 42 11.36 27.52 -10.09
CA ASP A 42 10.87 28.91 -10.06
C ASP A 42 10.57 29.28 -8.58
N PRO A 43 11.35 30.21 -7.98
CA PRO A 43 11.15 30.61 -6.60
C PRO A 43 9.83 31.37 -6.38
N ASN A 44 9.19 31.80 -7.47
CA ASN A 44 7.95 32.58 -7.43
C ASN A 44 6.69 31.74 -7.66
N GLY A 45 6.79 30.40 -7.66
CA GLY A 45 5.60 29.54 -7.71
C GLY A 45 4.62 29.94 -6.62
N THR A 46 3.46 30.43 -7.03
CA THR A 46 2.40 30.88 -6.12
C THR A 46 2.00 29.74 -5.17
N ASP A 47 2.13 29.98 -3.86
CA ASP A 47 1.73 29.04 -2.79
C ASP A 47 0.19 28.82 -2.71
N GLN A 48 -0.57 29.38 -3.66
CA GLN A 48 -2.04 29.28 -3.65
C GLN A 48 -2.52 28.05 -4.42
N LEU A 49 -2.80 26.99 -3.66
CA LEU A 49 -3.45 25.82 -4.21
C LEU A 49 -4.87 26.13 -4.70
N PRO A 50 -5.28 25.57 -5.85
CA PRO A 50 -6.59 25.82 -6.43
C PRO A 50 -7.73 25.20 -5.61
N GLY A 51 -8.93 25.79 -5.74
CA GLY A 51 -10.18 25.11 -5.40
C GLY A 51 -10.38 24.68 -3.97
N GLY A 52 -9.89 25.45 -2.98
CA GLY A 52 -10.07 25.10 -1.56
C GLY A 52 -9.19 23.93 -1.08
N LEU A 53 -8.18 23.59 -1.89
CA LEU A 53 -7.15 22.62 -1.49
C LEU A 53 -6.13 23.29 -0.57
N ARG A 54 -5.56 22.51 0.33
CA ARG A 54 -4.46 22.96 1.20
C ARG A 54 -3.44 21.86 1.40
N TRP A 55 -2.18 22.25 1.42
CA TRP A 55 -1.09 21.36 1.85
C TRP A 55 -0.95 21.47 3.36
N ALA A 56 -1.13 20.36 4.08
CA ALA A 56 -1.01 20.30 5.51
C ALA A 56 0.18 19.43 5.93
N ALA A 57 0.86 19.83 7.00
CA ALA A 57 1.94 19.03 7.56
C ALA A 57 1.45 17.66 8.03
N LEU A 58 2.33 16.66 7.93
CA LEU A 58 2.07 15.33 8.45
C LEU A 58 2.09 15.37 9.99
N ASN A 59 0.95 15.09 10.60
CA ASN A 59 0.74 15.02 12.03
C ASN A 59 -0.19 13.85 12.36
N ARG A 60 -0.48 13.64 13.64
CA ARG A 60 -1.32 12.52 14.09
C ARG A 60 -2.66 12.42 13.36
N ARG A 61 -3.36 13.55 13.17
CA ARG A 61 -4.66 13.57 12.47
C ARG A 61 -4.51 13.29 10.99
N THR A 62 -3.56 13.97 10.32
CA THR A 62 -3.36 13.82 8.89
C THR A 62 -2.77 12.47 8.50
N ALA A 63 -1.93 11.86 9.35
CA ALA A 63 -1.43 10.50 9.16
C ALA A 63 -2.56 9.45 9.23
N GLN A 64 -3.52 9.63 10.16
CA GLN A 64 -4.70 8.77 10.24
C GLN A 64 -5.57 8.88 8.98
N LEU A 65 -5.70 10.09 8.42
CA LEU A 65 -6.46 10.32 7.18
C LEU A 65 -5.71 9.85 5.92
N LEU A 66 -4.38 9.86 5.92
CA LEU A 66 -3.54 9.36 4.84
C LEU A 66 -3.49 7.82 4.78
N TRP A 67 -3.60 7.17 5.93
CA TRP A 67 -3.46 5.72 6.04
C TRP A 67 -4.41 4.90 5.13
N PRO A 68 -5.69 5.24 4.95
CA PRO A 68 -6.56 4.55 3.99
C PRO A 68 -6.05 4.63 2.54
N ILE A 69 -5.42 5.75 2.15
CA ILE A 69 -4.85 5.94 0.81
C ILE A 69 -3.65 5.02 0.61
N GLU A 70 -2.76 4.94 1.57
CA GLU A 70 -1.63 4.01 1.57
C GLU A 70 -2.11 2.56 1.46
N GLN A 71 -3.13 2.19 2.23
CA GLN A 71 -3.73 0.87 2.19
C GLN A 71 -4.48 0.60 0.86
N GLY A 72 -5.13 1.59 0.29
CA GLY A 72 -5.89 1.48 -0.95
C GLY A 72 -5.02 1.10 -2.15
N GLY A 73 -3.77 1.53 -2.17
CA GLY A 73 -2.80 1.20 -3.21
C GLY A 73 -2.28 -0.23 -3.17
N SER A 74 -2.56 -1.01 -2.12
CA SER A 74 -2.07 -2.38 -1.96
C SER A 74 -3.19 -3.39 -2.14
N HIS A 75 -2.92 -4.49 -2.86
CA HIS A 75 -3.87 -5.60 -2.96
C HIS A 75 -4.21 -6.16 -1.57
N SER A 76 -5.46 -6.53 -1.35
CA SER A 76 -5.98 -6.90 -0.03
C SER A 76 -5.20 -8.03 0.66
N HIS A 77 -4.72 -9.02 -0.10
CA HIS A 77 -3.92 -10.13 0.43
C HIS A 77 -2.48 -9.73 0.79
N LEU A 78 -1.98 -8.61 0.25
CA LEU A 78 -0.64 -8.09 0.52
C LEU A 78 -0.63 -7.10 1.69
N ARG A 79 -1.79 -6.51 2.04
CA ARG A 79 -1.92 -5.59 3.18
C ARG A 79 -1.45 -6.21 4.49
N GLN A 80 -1.70 -7.52 4.68
CA GLN A 80 -1.26 -8.27 5.86
C GLN A 80 0.27 -8.40 5.96
N ILE A 81 0.98 -8.24 4.85
CA ILE A 81 2.45 -8.31 4.82
C ILE A 81 3.05 -6.95 5.12
N THR A 82 2.48 -5.88 4.59
CA THR A 82 2.97 -4.52 4.84
C THR A 82 2.62 -4.04 6.24
N ASP A 83 1.45 -4.43 6.75
CA ASP A 83 0.89 -4.15 8.11
C ASP A 83 1.31 -2.78 8.68
N ARG A 84 1.34 -1.76 7.80
CA ARG A 84 1.69 -0.39 8.19
C ARG A 84 0.52 0.22 8.95
N HIS A 85 0.82 0.78 10.09
CA HIS A 85 -0.12 1.56 10.86
C HIS A 85 0.08 3.06 10.59
N TRP A 86 -0.91 3.90 10.87
CA TRP A 86 -0.78 5.35 10.69
C TRP A 86 0.38 5.95 11.53
N LEU A 87 0.80 5.31 12.61
CA LEU A 87 1.99 5.71 13.38
C LEU A 87 3.27 5.57 12.55
N ASP A 88 3.38 4.51 11.73
CA ASP A 88 4.55 4.30 10.86
C ASP A 88 4.63 5.39 9.78
N LEU A 89 3.47 5.93 9.35
CA LEU A 89 3.44 7.09 8.44
C LEU A 89 3.91 8.36 9.14
N LEU A 90 3.53 8.53 10.40
CA LEU A 90 3.93 9.69 11.21
C LEU A 90 5.44 9.72 11.47
N ASP A 91 6.06 8.56 11.70
CA ASP A 91 7.51 8.42 11.91
C ASP A 91 8.31 8.74 10.61
N ARG A 92 7.62 8.77 9.47
CA ARG A 92 8.19 9.14 8.15
C ARG A 92 7.99 10.61 7.80
N ASN A 93 7.79 11.45 8.79
CA ASN A 93 7.70 12.88 8.60
C ASN A 93 9.09 13.48 8.32
N GLY A 94 9.13 14.55 7.56
CA GLY A 94 10.36 15.27 7.23
C GLY A 94 10.12 16.46 6.30
N PRO A 95 11.19 17.15 5.89
CA PRO A 95 11.08 18.23 4.92
C PRO A 95 10.41 17.76 3.62
N GLY A 96 9.43 18.51 3.13
CA GLY A 96 8.65 18.16 1.94
C GLY A 96 7.52 17.16 2.17
N CYS A 97 7.44 16.53 3.35
CA CYS A 97 6.34 15.63 3.69
C CYS A 97 5.07 16.39 4.06
N GLY A 98 3.92 15.78 3.77
CA GLY A 98 2.63 16.36 4.08
C GLY A 98 1.49 15.69 3.34
N VAL A 99 0.31 16.25 3.43
CA VAL A 99 -0.90 15.77 2.78
C VAL A 99 -1.63 16.89 2.06
N LEU A 100 -2.15 16.60 0.89
CA LEU A 100 -3.03 17.47 0.12
C LEU A 100 -4.47 17.18 0.53
N MET A 101 -5.13 18.18 1.07
CA MET A 101 -6.47 18.06 1.63
C MET A 101 -7.49 18.92 0.86
N ALA A 102 -8.67 18.35 0.68
CA ALA A 102 -9.89 19.00 0.22
C ALA A 102 -10.91 18.98 1.39
N GLY A 103 -11.03 20.07 2.13
CA GLY A 103 -11.77 20.06 3.39
C GLY A 103 -11.15 19.06 4.38
N ASP A 104 -11.91 18.01 4.74
CA ASP A 104 -11.44 16.94 5.64
C ASP A 104 -10.95 15.68 4.88
N ALA A 105 -11.10 15.63 3.57
CA ALA A 105 -10.64 14.52 2.75
C ALA A 105 -9.17 14.70 2.33
N VAL A 106 -8.38 13.63 2.36
CA VAL A 106 -7.03 13.59 1.81
C VAL A 106 -7.09 13.09 0.37
N LEU A 107 -6.49 13.82 -0.56
CA LEU A 107 -6.40 13.45 -1.98
C LEU A 107 -5.04 12.83 -2.33
N ALA A 108 -3.97 13.31 -1.69
CA ALA A 108 -2.61 12.81 -1.89
C ALA A 108 -1.77 13.04 -0.64
N GLY A 109 -0.67 12.34 -0.53
CA GLY A 109 0.29 12.52 0.55
C GLY A 109 1.70 12.17 0.14
N CYS A 110 2.65 12.82 0.80
CA CYS A 110 4.08 12.60 0.61
C CYS A 110 4.73 12.24 1.95
N ILE A 111 5.46 11.15 1.98
CA ILE A 111 6.18 10.65 3.16
C ILE A 111 7.63 10.38 2.83
N ARG A 112 8.50 10.41 3.84
CA ARG A 112 9.91 10.05 3.70
C ARG A 112 10.08 8.54 3.77
N LEU A 113 10.94 8.00 2.93
CA LEU A 113 11.34 6.61 3.04
C LEU A 113 12.44 6.45 4.10
N PRO A 114 12.43 5.37 4.89
CA PRO A 114 13.54 5.03 5.76
C PRO A 114 14.79 4.78 4.90
N ASP A 115 15.95 5.00 5.48
CA ASP A 115 17.28 4.73 4.89
C ASP A 115 17.71 5.63 3.72
N ALA A 116 16.99 6.73 3.47
CA ALA A 116 17.28 7.61 2.33
C ALA A 116 18.39 8.66 2.59
N GLY A 117 19.12 8.61 3.71
CA GLY A 117 20.14 9.60 4.07
C GLY A 117 19.58 11.01 4.30
N GLU A 118 20.45 12.04 4.35
CA GLU A 118 20.03 13.43 4.57
C GLU A 118 19.20 13.99 3.40
N ALA A 119 19.58 13.70 2.16
CA ALA A 119 18.79 14.02 0.97
C ALA A 119 17.79 12.91 0.70
N GLY A 120 16.71 12.88 1.48
CA GLY A 120 15.76 11.79 1.54
C GLY A 120 15.12 11.41 0.21
N LEU A 121 14.80 10.13 0.07
CA LEU A 121 13.88 9.63 -0.95
C LEU A 121 12.46 9.76 -0.41
N LEU A 122 11.57 10.35 -1.18
CA LEU A 122 10.17 10.55 -0.80
C LEU A 122 9.27 9.57 -1.56
N GLU A 123 8.15 9.22 -0.96
CA GLU A 123 7.08 8.44 -1.60
C GLU A 123 5.84 9.32 -1.70
N LEU A 124 5.37 9.55 -2.93
CA LEU A 124 4.13 10.28 -3.21
C LEU A 124 3.03 9.26 -3.53
N MET A 125 1.96 9.33 -2.78
CA MET A 125 0.78 8.49 -2.93
C MET A 125 -0.47 9.35 -3.08
N ARG A 126 -1.48 8.83 -3.76
CA ARG A 126 -2.77 9.50 -3.95
C ARG A 126 -3.93 8.54 -3.78
N ASP A 127 -5.13 9.08 -3.63
CA ASP A 127 -6.35 8.30 -3.69
C ASP A 127 -6.45 7.53 -5.02
N VAL A 128 -7.00 6.34 -4.97
CA VAL A 128 -7.24 5.51 -6.16
C VAL A 128 -8.13 6.24 -7.16
N ALA A 129 -9.16 6.94 -6.67
CA ALA A 129 -9.99 7.82 -7.49
C ALA A 129 -9.21 9.08 -7.85
N TRP A 130 -9.16 9.40 -9.16
CA TRP A 130 -8.56 10.65 -9.61
C TRP A 130 -9.50 11.83 -9.36
N ASP A 131 -9.04 12.80 -8.58
CA ASP A 131 -9.74 14.08 -8.43
C ASP A 131 -9.20 15.07 -9.48
N PRO A 132 -10.04 15.66 -10.35
CA PRO A 132 -9.55 16.58 -11.38
C PRO A 132 -8.78 17.80 -10.87
N ARG A 133 -8.97 18.18 -9.61
CA ARG A 133 -8.21 19.27 -8.99
C ARG A 133 -6.73 18.94 -8.83
N LEU A 134 -6.36 17.65 -8.85
CA LEU A 134 -4.98 17.21 -8.79
C LEU A 134 -4.16 17.68 -9.99
N ASP A 135 -4.76 17.83 -11.17
CA ASP A 135 -4.07 18.32 -12.37
C ASP A 135 -3.43 19.69 -12.15
N GLN A 136 -4.08 20.56 -11.39
CA GLN A 136 -3.60 21.90 -11.10
C GLN A 136 -2.83 21.99 -9.76
N ALA A 137 -3.15 21.12 -8.80
CA ALA A 137 -2.57 21.17 -7.47
C ALA A 137 -1.22 20.47 -7.38
N LEU A 138 -1.04 19.34 -8.07
CA LEU A 138 0.18 18.54 -7.99
C LEU A 138 1.42 19.28 -8.47
N PRO A 139 1.42 20.07 -9.56
CA PRO A 139 2.55 20.90 -9.93
C PRO A 139 3.04 21.79 -8.79
N GLN A 140 2.12 22.45 -8.09
CA GLN A 140 2.45 23.34 -6.97
C GLN A 140 2.96 22.55 -5.75
N VAL A 141 2.35 21.39 -5.48
CA VAL A 141 2.83 20.48 -4.42
C VAL A 141 4.24 19.99 -4.71
N LEU A 142 4.51 19.56 -5.95
CA LEU A 142 5.86 19.11 -6.38
C LEU A 142 6.90 20.21 -6.25
N ASN A 143 6.57 21.42 -6.66
CA ASN A 143 7.43 22.60 -6.46
C ASN A 143 7.70 22.83 -4.95
N GLY A 144 6.66 22.83 -4.13
CA GLY A 144 6.80 22.94 -2.68
C GLY A 144 7.64 21.82 -2.03
N ILE A 145 7.55 20.60 -2.54
CA ILE A 145 8.40 19.47 -2.13
C ILE A 145 9.86 19.76 -2.48
N LEU A 146 10.15 20.23 -3.71
CA LEU A 146 11.50 20.56 -4.15
C LEU A 146 12.11 21.67 -3.31
N GLN A 147 11.36 22.74 -3.05
CA GLN A 147 11.85 23.87 -2.26
C GLN A 147 12.15 23.51 -0.81
N ARG A 148 11.28 22.78 -0.15
CA ARG A 148 11.38 22.44 1.28
C ARG A 148 12.21 21.21 1.56
N GLY A 149 12.05 20.17 0.74
CA GLY A 149 12.62 18.85 0.98
C GLY A 149 13.91 18.55 0.26
N ARG A 150 14.13 19.20 -0.89
CA ARG A 150 15.28 18.92 -1.78
C ARG A 150 15.55 17.41 -1.88
N PRO A 151 14.53 16.60 -2.24
CA PRO A 151 14.67 15.16 -2.22
C PRO A 151 15.66 14.70 -3.31
N ARG A 152 16.38 13.62 -3.02
CA ARG A 152 17.21 12.94 -4.02
C ARG A 152 16.36 12.30 -5.12
N GLY A 153 15.12 11.95 -4.82
CA GLY A 153 14.17 11.36 -5.75
C GLY A 153 12.79 11.20 -5.12
N LEU A 154 11.85 10.87 -5.96
CA LEU A 154 10.46 10.62 -5.60
C LEU A 154 10.06 9.24 -6.10
N LEU A 155 9.38 8.47 -5.28
CA LEU A 155 8.76 7.19 -5.67
C LEU A 155 7.26 7.37 -5.84
N THR A 156 6.74 6.82 -6.91
CA THR A 156 5.29 6.70 -7.16
C THR A 156 4.94 5.27 -7.53
N ALA A 157 3.68 4.92 -7.47
CA ALA A 157 3.22 3.66 -8.03
C ALA A 157 3.56 3.59 -9.52
N PHE A 158 4.07 2.45 -9.97
CA PHE A 158 4.47 2.24 -11.37
C PHE A 158 3.33 2.41 -12.37
N ASP A 159 2.13 1.99 -11.98
CA ASP A 159 0.92 2.00 -12.79
C ASP A 159 0.13 3.33 -12.73
N ASP A 160 0.67 4.37 -12.07
CA ASP A 160 0.02 5.67 -11.96
C ASP A 160 0.31 6.56 -13.16
N ALA A 161 -0.33 6.28 -14.29
CA ALA A 161 -0.15 7.04 -15.53
C ALA A 161 -0.56 8.53 -15.44
N PRO A 162 -1.64 8.94 -14.73
CA PRO A 162 -1.95 10.35 -14.56
C PRO A 162 -0.86 11.12 -13.81
N LEU A 163 -0.38 10.58 -12.70
CA LEU A 163 0.67 11.20 -11.91
C LEU A 163 2.01 11.25 -12.67
N SER A 164 2.33 10.19 -13.42
CA SER A 164 3.53 10.13 -14.25
C SER A 164 3.57 11.25 -15.29
N ARG A 165 2.43 11.54 -15.96
CA ARG A 165 2.32 12.64 -16.93
C ARG A 165 2.58 14.00 -16.30
N ILE A 166 2.08 14.23 -15.09
CA ILE A 166 2.29 15.49 -14.38
C ILE A 166 3.79 15.62 -14.02
N LEU A 167 4.40 14.56 -13.48
CA LEU A 167 5.83 14.57 -13.14
C LEU A 167 6.71 14.88 -14.37
N GLU A 168 6.44 14.25 -15.51
CA GLU A 168 7.14 14.52 -16.75
C GLU A 168 6.96 15.98 -17.22
N ALA A 169 5.74 16.52 -17.13
CA ALA A 169 5.46 17.91 -17.46
C ALA A 169 6.18 18.91 -16.55
N GLU A 170 6.39 18.55 -15.28
CA GLU A 170 7.14 19.34 -14.29
C GLU A 170 8.66 19.10 -14.36
N GLY A 171 9.15 18.41 -15.38
CA GLY A 171 10.58 18.22 -15.63
C GLY A 171 11.23 17.12 -14.77
N TRP A 172 10.46 16.29 -14.07
CA TRP A 172 10.99 15.10 -13.43
C TRP A 172 11.34 14.06 -14.48
N THR A 173 12.47 13.39 -14.31
CA THR A 173 12.93 12.35 -15.23
C THR A 173 12.77 10.98 -14.60
N ARG A 174 12.40 10.01 -15.42
CA ARG A 174 12.28 8.61 -14.96
C ARG A 174 13.66 8.07 -14.62
N GLY A 175 13.79 7.55 -13.42
CA GLY A 175 14.94 6.77 -12.96
C GLY A 175 14.61 5.27 -12.97
N ASP A 176 15.32 4.53 -12.12
CA ASP A 176 15.20 3.08 -12.05
C ASP A 176 13.83 2.67 -11.47
N GLU A 177 13.29 1.60 -12.01
CA GLU A 177 12.16 0.92 -11.41
C GLU A 177 12.58 0.16 -10.16
N GLN A 178 11.74 0.19 -9.14
CA GLN A 178 11.97 -0.51 -7.89
C GLN A 178 10.84 -1.48 -7.60
N LEU A 179 11.21 -2.67 -7.12
CA LEU A 179 10.26 -3.67 -6.68
C LEU A 179 10.23 -3.71 -5.14
N LEU A 180 9.06 -3.53 -4.57
CA LEU A 180 8.82 -3.76 -3.16
C LEU A 180 8.52 -5.24 -2.95
N LEU A 181 9.32 -5.90 -2.09
CA LEU A 181 9.08 -7.28 -1.69
C LEU A 181 8.82 -7.34 -0.19
N GLY A 182 8.01 -8.30 0.22
CA GLY A 182 7.67 -8.48 1.62
C GLY A 182 7.56 -9.93 2.02
N ARG A 183 7.86 -10.20 3.29
CA ARG A 183 7.74 -11.51 3.91
C ARG A 183 7.03 -11.37 5.23
N SER A 184 5.91 -12.09 5.40
CA SER A 184 5.22 -12.19 6.68
C SER A 184 5.96 -13.17 7.59
N MET A 185 6.18 -12.74 8.84
CA MET A 185 6.72 -13.60 9.90
C MET A 185 5.62 -14.34 10.65
N TRP A 186 4.35 -14.08 10.32
CA TRP A 186 3.25 -14.84 10.88
C TRP A 186 3.34 -16.29 10.38
N ARG A 187 3.79 -17.20 11.25
CA ARG A 187 3.46 -18.60 11.04
C ARG A 187 1.93 -18.70 11.12
N ARG A 188 1.29 -19.07 10.03
CA ARG A 188 -0.04 -19.67 10.12
C ARG A 188 0.13 -20.82 11.11
N GLN A 189 -0.30 -20.64 12.33
CA GLN A 189 -0.61 -21.78 13.16
C GLN A 189 -1.77 -22.46 12.41
N SER A 190 -1.42 -23.49 11.64
CA SER A 190 -2.45 -24.44 11.21
C SER A 190 -3.20 -24.77 12.50
N PRO A 191 -4.53 -24.53 12.56
CA PRO A 191 -5.26 -24.94 13.73
C PRO A 191 -4.86 -26.39 13.92
N GLN A 192 -4.20 -26.69 15.04
CA GLN A 192 -3.97 -28.07 15.42
C GLN A 192 -5.37 -28.65 15.38
N ARG A 193 -5.67 -29.43 14.32
CA ARG A 193 -6.83 -30.30 14.31
C ARG A 193 -6.68 -31.11 15.56
N ASN A 194 -7.40 -30.70 16.59
CA ASN A 194 -7.57 -31.50 17.78
C ASN A 194 -8.36 -32.74 17.31
N LEU A 195 -7.60 -33.70 16.76
CA LEU A 195 -8.11 -35.01 16.35
C LEU A 195 -8.82 -35.70 17.53
N GLN A 196 -8.52 -35.30 18.77
CA GLN A 196 -9.20 -35.75 19.95
C GLN A 196 -10.61 -35.15 20.12
N LEU A 197 -10.79 -33.87 19.78
CA LEU A 197 -12.11 -33.20 19.86
C LEU A 197 -13.07 -33.71 18.76
N THR A 198 -12.58 -33.96 17.55
CA THR A 198 -13.41 -34.52 16.47
C THR A 198 -13.80 -35.96 16.79
N ARG A 199 -12.90 -36.78 17.38
CA ARG A 199 -13.27 -38.15 17.82
C ARG A 199 -14.28 -38.14 18.94
N SER A 200 -14.23 -37.21 19.89
CA SER A 200 -15.21 -37.11 20.96
C SER A 200 -16.58 -36.60 20.44
N LEU A 201 -16.60 -35.68 19.50
CA LEU A 201 -17.81 -35.18 18.86
C LEU A 201 -18.49 -36.23 17.98
N ASP A 202 -17.74 -37.01 17.21
CA ASP A 202 -18.30 -38.12 16.43
C ASP A 202 -18.85 -39.23 17.31
N GLN A 203 -18.25 -39.48 18.48
CA GLN A 203 -18.79 -40.44 19.46
C GLN A 203 -20.08 -39.92 20.08
N VAL A 204 -20.20 -38.64 20.40
CA VAL A 204 -21.41 -38.04 20.96
C VAL A 204 -22.54 -37.96 19.93
N LEU A 205 -22.20 -37.53 18.71
CA LEU A 205 -23.16 -37.44 17.59
C LEU A 205 -23.61 -38.82 17.09
N GLY A 206 -22.75 -39.83 17.15
CA GLY A 206 -23.11 -41.21 16.82
C GLY A 206 -24.13 -41.81 17.80
N ARG A 207 -24.13 -41.36 19.06
CA ARG A 207 -25.14 -41.76 20.05
C ARG A 207 -26.49 -41.04 19.91
N LEU A 208 -26.53 -39.91 19.22
CA LEU A 208 -27.74 -39.11 18.99
C LEU A 208 -28.41 -39.40 17.66
N ARG A 209 -27.87 -40.30 16.83
CA ARG A 209 -28.59 -40.77 15.65
C ARG A 209 -29.79 -41.62 16.12
N PRO A 210 -31.02 -41.16 15.90
CA PRO A 210 -32.19 -42.03 16.13
C PRO A 210 -32.03 -43.24 15.20
N GLN A 211 -32.16 -44.43 15.76
CA GLN A 211 -32.30 -45.66 14.97
C GLN A 211 -33.59 -45.52 14.16
N GLY A 212 -33.47 -44.96 12.96
CA GLY A 212 -34.59 -44.88 12.02
C GLY A 212 -34.94 -46.27 11.58
N THR A 213 -36.08 -46.76 12.01
CA THR A 213 -36.75 -47.87 11.36
C THR A 213 -36.86 -47.57 9.88
N PRO A 214 -36.49 -48.50 8.98
CA PRO A 214 -36.60 -48.27 7.55
C PRO A 214 -38.08 -48.04 7.21
N LEU A 215 -38.38 -46.91 6.60
CA LEU A 215 -39.68 -46.62 6.03
C LEU A 215 -39.99 -47.68 4.94
N PRO A 216 -41.18 -48.30 4.95
CA PRO A 216 -41.56 -49.23 3.90
C PRO A 216 -41.66 -48.49 2.57
N THR A 217 -40.95 -48.99 1.58
CA THR A 217 -41.02 -48.52 0.20
C THR A 217 -42.42 -48.77 -0.35
N PRO A 218 -43.15 -47.78 -0.89
CA PRO A 218 -44.41 -48.05 -1.55
C PRO A 218 -44.14 -48.85 -2.82
N SER A 219 -44.73 -50.06 -2.89
CA SER A 219 -44.74 -50.85 -4.11
C SER A 219 -45.66 -50.18 -5.12
N LEU A 220 -45.11 -49.77 -6.24
CA LEU A 220 -45.86 -49.38 -7.43
C LEU A 220 -46.59 -50.62 -7.95
N GLY A 221 -47.90 -50.69 -7.69
CA GLY A 221 -48.76 -51.71 -8.26
C GLY A 221 -48.87 -51.53 -9.76
N ASP A 222 -48.61 -52.62 -10.48
CA ASP A 222 -48.89 -52.77 -11.90
C ASP A 222 -50.35 -52.46 -12.17
N ARG A 223 -50.61 -51.54 -13.12
CA ARG A 223 -51.91 -51.39 -13.73
C ARG A 223 -51.89 -52.04 -15.11
N HIS A 224 -52.68 -53.06 -15.26
CA HIS A 224 -53.16 -53.59 -16.53
C HIS A 224 -53.95 -52.58 -17.33
#